data_4f59d8562dfdd68435b3aa85cc040572
#
_entry.id   4f59d8562dfdd68435b3aa85cc040572
#
_cell.length_a   1.000
_cell.length_b   1.000
_cell.length_c   1.000
_cell.angle_alpha   90.00
_cell.angle_beta   90.00
_cell.angle_gamma   90.00
#
_symmetry.space_group_name_H-M   'P 1'
#
loop_
_entity.id
_entity.type
_entity.pdbx_description
1 polymer ?
#
loop_
_entity_poly.entity_id
_entity_poly.type
_entity_poly.pdbx_seq_one_letter_code
_entity_poly.pdbx_strand_id
1 'polypeptide(L)'
;MGKSSSKQRDVIEYETTTDEGFTKTLKKDLQVLIAYASGADVILQREVAERLANEAVKAERQQQIVELGGLKLLLPLTKSEDNEVQRLAAHALANLSVSTDNQIQLARQGGVEMLVTLLPNKNVHVQRQAAKALANLGVNVENKITIAELGGIPPLIALIESSEENVQIEAVAALANLAVNDENEVAIGE
;
A
#
# COMPACT_ATOMS: atom_id res chain seq x y z
N MET A 1 0.54 -17.34 -30.46
CA MET A 1 0.37 -16.44 -29.33
C MET A 1 1.31 -16.68 -28.14
N GLY A 2 2.14 -17.75 -28.12
CA GLY A 2 2.99 -18.11 -26.99
C GLY A 2 4.38 -17.44 -26.92
N LYS A 3 4.82 -16.69 -27.92
CA LYS A 3 6.18 -16.10 -27.96
C LYS A 3 6.29 -14.69 -27.35
N SER A 4 5.16 -14.00 -27.10
CA SER A 4 5.16 -12.68 -26.47
C SER A 4 5.32 -12.78 -24.94
N SER A 5 4.74 -13.80 -24.32
CA SER A 5 4.74 -14.00 -22.87
C SER A 5 6.13 -14.40 -22.33
N SER A 6 6.93 -15.19 -23.07
CA SER A 6 8.27 -15.58 -22.61
C SER A 6 9.27 -14.41 -22.66
N LYS A 7 9.25 -13.61 -23.73
CA LYS A 7 10.11 -12.40 -23.81
C LYS A 7 9.76 -11.34 -22.78
N GLN A 8 8.49 -11.24 -22.37
CA GLN A 8 8.05 -10.30 -21.34
C GLN A 8 8.49 -10.75 -19.93
N ARG A 9 8.49 -12.07 -19.64
CA ARG A 9 9.05 -12.60 -18.39
C ARG A 9 10.55 -12.38 -18.31
N ASP A 10 11.28 -12.55 -19.39
CA ASP A 10 12.73 -12.36 -19.44
C ASP A 10 13.16 -10.93 -19.06
N VAL A 11 12.32 -9.91 -19.33
CA VAL A 11 12.59 -8.50 -18.95
C VAL A 11 12.51 -8.29 -17.43
N ILE A 12 11.54 -8.96 -16.76
CA ILE A 12 11.41 -8.88 -15.30
C ILE A 12 12.53 -9.70 -14.61
N GLU A 13 12.88 -10.88 -15.14
CA GLU A 13 13.89 -11.76 -14.55
C GLU A 13 15.34 -11.26 -14.72
N TYR A 14 15.68 -10.67 -15.87
CA TYR A 14 17.10 -10.43 -16.22
C TYR A 14 17.72 -9.19 -15.55
N GLU A 15 16.92 -8.13 -15.28
CA GLU A 15 17.43 -6.88 -14.69
C GLU A 15 17.24 -6.79 -13.17
N THR A 16 16.56 -7.74 -12.55
CA THR A 16 16.10 -7.63 -11.16
C THR A 16 16.91 -8.42 -10.13
N THR A 17 17.95 -9.13 -10.55
CA THR A 17 18.80 -9.95 -9.66
C THR A 17 19.84 -9.13 -8.88
N THR A 18 20.02 -7.85 -9.19
CA THR A 18 20.93 -6.96 -8.45
C THR A 18 20.16 -6.03 -7.52
N ASP A 19 20.77 -5.61 -6.43
CA ASP A 19 20.21 -4.68 -5.44
C ASP A 19 19.68 -3.35 -6.02
N GLU A 20 20.17 -2.96 -7.20
CA GLU A 20 19.70 -1.79 -7.93
C GLU A 20 18.67 -2.10 -9.03
N GLY A 21 18.42 -3.39 -9.33
CA GLY A 21 17.66 -3.82 -10.51
C GLY A 21 16.25 -3.27 -10.55
N PHE A 22 15.49 -3.38 -9.45
CA PHE A 22 14.08 -2.94 -9.44
C PHE A 22 13.93 -1.43 -9.62
N THR A 23 14.72 -0.61 -8.97
CA THR A 23 14.64 0.85 -9.11
C THR A 23 15.07 1.31 -10.51
N LYS A 24 16.03 0.63 -11.15
CA LYS A 24 16.37 0.84 -12.56
C LYS A 24 15.22 0.45 -13.47
N THR A 25 14.61 -0.71 -13.24
CA THR A 25 13.43 -1.16 -13.99
C THR A 25 12.26 -0.20 -13.78
N LEU A 26 11.99 0.21 -12.54
CA LEU A 26 10.93 1.18 -12.24
C LEU A 26 11.14 2.50 -12.98
N LYS A 27 12.37 2.99 -13.03
CA LYS A 27 12.71 4.24 -13.75
C LYS A 27 12.57 4.11 -15.28
N LYS A 28 12.99 2.96 -15.84
CA LYS A 28 13.04 2.73 -17.29
C LYS A 28 11.69 2.27 -17.87
N ASP A 29 11.01 1.36 -17.15
CA ASP A 29 9.89 0.59 -17.69
C ASP A 29 8.59 0.77 -16.87
N LEU A 30 8.43 1.91 -16.17
CA LEU A 30 7.27 2.18 -15.31
C LEU A 30 5.95 1.90 -16.03
N GLN A 31 5.79 2.30 -17.31
CA GLN A 31 4.57 2.10 -18.06
C GLN A 31 4.27 0.61 -18.33
N VAL A 32 5.32 -0.19 -18.54
CA VAL A 32 5.21 -1.63 -18.71
C VAL A 32 4.78 -2.30 -17.41
N LEU A 33 5.37 -1.89 -16.27
CA LEU A 33 5.00 -2.38 -14.96
C LEU A 33 3.56 -2.00 -14.60
N ILE A 34 3.10 -0.79 -14.93
CA ILE A 34 1.71 -0.38 -14.76
C ILE A 34 0.78 -1.27 -15.61
N ALA A 35 1.15 -1.57 -16.85
CA ALA A 35 0.36 -2.48 -17.69
C ALA A 35 0.28 -3.89 -17.11
N TYR A 36 1.34 -4.41 -16.51
CA TYR A 36 1.32 -5.70 -15.80
C TYR A 36 0.48 -5.66 -14.53
N ALA A 37 0.62 -4.61 -13.72
CA ALA A 37 -0.16 -4.43 -12.50
C ALA A 37 -1.67 -4.29 -12.79
N SER A 38 -2.04 -3.70 -13.93
CA SER A 38 -3.43 -3.45 -14.34
C SER A 38 -4.01 -4.54 -15.25
N GLY A 39 -3.17 -5.45 -15.73
CA GLY A 39 -3.57 -6.51 -16.67
C GLY A 39 -4.33 -7.64 -16.00
N ALA A 40 -4.94 -8.51 -16.80
CA ALA A 40 -5.67 -9.68 -16.31
C ALA A 40 -4.75 -10.87 -15.93
N ASP A 41 -3.45 -10.79 -16.19
CA ASP A 41 -2.51 -11.85 -15.84
C ASP A 41 -2.08 -11.75 -14.37
N VAL A 42 -2.74 -12.57 -13.54
CA VAL A 42 -2.49 -12.62 -12.08
C VAL A 42 -1.04 -13.00 -11.76
N ILE A 43 -0.36 -13.77 -12.61
CA ILE A 43 1.05 -14.13 -12.37
C ILE A 43 1.92 -12.88 -12.47
N LEU A 44 1.71 -12.06 -13.50
CA LEU A 44 2.43 -10.80 -13.65
C LEU A 44 2.07 -9.79 -12.55
N GLN A 45 0.80 -9.73 -12.12
CA GLN A 45 0.40 -8.91 -10.98
C GLN A 45 1.14 -9.32 -9.70
N ARG A 46 1.23 -10.63 -9.40
CA ARG A 46 1.95 -11.15 -8.24
C ARG A 46 3.43 -10.83 -8.30
N GLU A 47 4.08 -11.04 -9.45
CA GLU A 47 5.49 -10.72 -9.65
C GLU A 47 5.79 -9.24 -9.37
N VAL A 48 4.97 -8.33 -9.90
CA VAL A 48 5.11 -6.88 -9.65
C VAL A 48 4.86 -6.55 -8.19
N ALA A 49 3.80 -7.09 -7.57
CA ALA A 49 3.44 -6.84 -6.19
C ALA A 49 4.49 -7.36 -5.21
N GLU A 50 4.99 -8.58 -5.41
CA GLU A 50 6.04 -9.21 -4.60
C GLU A 50 7.34 -8.41 -4.65
N ARG A 51 7.73 -8.01 -5.86
CA ARG A 51 8.94 -7.22 -6.06
C ARG A 51 8.84 -5.87 -5.36
N LEU A 52 7.71 -5.19 -5.52
CA LEU A 52 7.46 -3.91 -4.88
C LEU A 52 7.45 -4.04 -3.35
N ALA A 53 6.80 -5.08 -2.81
CA ALA A 53 6.76 -5.35 -1.38
C ALA A 53 8.15 -5.61 -0.80
N ASN A 54 8.97 -6.43 -1.48
CA ASN A 54 10.33 -6.76 -1.05
C ASN A 54 11.28 -5.54 -1.09
N GLU A 55 11.15 -4.68 -2.11
CA GLU A 55 11.96 -3.47 -2.18
C GLU A 55 11.50 -2.40 -1.17
N ALA A 56 10.19 -2.31 -0.89
CA ALA A 56 9.65 -1.36 0.08
C ALA A 56 10.07 -1.66 1.55
N VAL A 57 10.55 -2.86 1.85
CA VAL A 57 11.13 -3.18 3.17
C VAL A 57 12.45 -2.46 3.40
N LYS A 58 13.20 -2.16 2.34
CA LYS A 58 14.51 -1.52 2.40
C LYS A 58 14.35 -0.01 2.60
N ALA A 59 14.76 0.53 3.74
CA ALA A 59 14.58 1.94 4.09
C ALA A 59 15.15 2.89 3.03
N GLU A 60 16.32 2.56 2.48
CA GLU A 60 16.99 3.32 1.43
C GLU A 60 16.27 3.32 0.08
N ARG A 61 15.29 2.41 -0.10
CA ARG A 61 14.49 2.31 -1.32
C ARG A 61 13.13 2.98 -1.23
N GLN A 62 12.60 3.16 -0.03
CA GLN A 62 11.24 3.67 0.18
C GLN A 62 11.01 5.01 -0.51
N GLN A 63 11.90 5.98 -0.31
CA GLN A 63 11.81 7.29 -0.95
C GLN A 63 11.94 7.19 -2.48
N GLN A 64 12.90 6.42 -2.96
CA GLN A 64 13.12 6.23 -4.41
C GLN A 64 11.90 5.62 -5.11
N ILE A 65 11.24 4.63 -4.48
CA ILE A 65 10.03 4.00 -5.04
C ILE A 65 8.92 5.03 -5.19
N VAL A 66 8.70 5.88 -4.19
CA VAL A 66 7.65 6.92 -4.24
C VAL A 66 7.97 7.98 -5.28
N GLU A 67 9.21 8.49 -5.31
CA GLU A 67 9.67 9.49 -6.29
C GLU A 67 9.61 9.00 -7.74
N LEU A 68 9.90 7.74 -7.97
CA LEU A 68 9.84 7.11 -9.29
C LEU A 68 8.42 6.71 -9.74
N GLY A 69 7.41 7.00 -8.92
CA GLY A 69 6.01 6.74 -9.27
C GLY A 69 5.54 5.32 -8.97
N GLY A 70 6.21 4.59 -8.07
CA GLY A 70 5.83 3.25 -7.65
C GLY A 70 4.41 3.15 -7.10
N LEU A 71 3.84 4.25 -6.57
CA LEU A 71 2.45 4.29 -6.12
C LEU A 71 1.44 4.05 -7.24
N LYS A 72 1.79 4.38 -8.49
CA LYS A 72 0.93 4.10 -9.66
C LYS A 72 0.76 2.60 -9.92
N LEU A 73 1.69 1.77 -9.42
CA LEU A 73 1.58 0.31 -9.47
C LEU A 73 0.63 -0.21 -8.40
N LEU A 74 0.61 0.42 -7.22
CA LEU A 74 -0.17 -0.03 -6.08
C LEU A 74 -1.67 0.13 -6.29
N LEU A 75 -2.12 1.21 -6.96
CA LEU A 75 -3.54 1.44 -7.19
C LEU A 75 -4.25 0.27 -7.88
N PRO A 76 -3.79 -0.27 -9.02
CA PRO A 76 -4.40 -1.45 -9.62
C PRO A 76 -4.20 -2.72 -8.77
N LEU A 77 -3.05 -2.89 -8.10
CA LEU A 77 -2.76 -4.07 -7.29
C LEU A 77 -3.65 -4.14 -6.03
N THR A 78 -3.98 -3.01 -5.41
CA THR A 78 -4.92 -2.97 -4.27
C THR A 78 -6.35 -3.34 -4.68
N LYS A 79 -6.69 -3.20 -5.96
CA LYS A 79 -8.01 -3.55 -6.53
C LYS A 79 -8.04 -4.93 -7.20
N SER A 80 -6.94 -5.69 -7.16
CA SER A 80 -6.88 -7.04 -7.72
C SER A 80 -7.89 -7.97 -7.03
N GLU A 81 -8.49 -8.89 -7.77
CA GLU A 81 -9.33 -9.95 -7.20
C GLU A 81 -8.50 -11.05 -6.51
N ASP A 82 -7.20 -11.07 -6.71
CA ASP A 82 -6.30 -12.02 -6.08
C ASP A 82 -5.88 -11.55 -4.69
N ASN A 83 -6.21 -12.34 -3.67
CA ASN A 83 -5.93 -12.02 -2.26
C ASN A 83 -4.44 -11.85 -1.96
N GLU A 84 -3.58 -12.60 -2.65
CA GLU A 84 -2.13 -12.49 -2.45
C GLU A 84 -1.58 -11.20 -3.04
N VAL A 85 -2.06 -10.79 -4.22
CA VAL A 85 -1.73 -9.50 -4.82
C VAL A 85 -2.14 -8.35 -3.89
N GLN A 86 -3.38 -8.38 -3.36
CA GLN A 86 -3.83 -7.37 -2.41
C GLN A 86 -2.99 -7.34 -1.13
N ARG A 87 -2.62 -8.53 -0.61
CA ARG A 87 -1.79 -8.65 0.59
C ARG A 87 -0.41 -8.03 0.38
N LEU A 88 0.23 -8.33 -0.75
CA LEU A 88 1.54 -7.78 -1.10
C LEU A 88 1.48 -6.27 -1.34
N ALA A 89 0.44 -5.77 -2.00
CA ALA A 89 0.23 -4.34 -2.22
C ALA A 89 0.02 -3.59 -0.88
N ALA A 90 -0.81 -4.13 0.01
CA ALA A 90 -1.01 -3.57 1.36
C ALA A 90 0.29 -3.56 2.18
N HIS A 91 1.09 -4.65 2.09
CA HIS A 91 2.39 -4.73 2.75
C HIS A 91 3.38 -3.69 2.20
N ALA A 92 3.43 -3.49 0.89
CA ALA A 92 4.26 -2.44 0.29
C ALA A 92 3.84 -1.05 0.78
N LEU A 93 2.54 -0.73 0.79
CA LEU A 93 2.02 0.54 1.31
C LEU A 93 2.39 0.76 2.78
N ALA A 94 2.25 -0.27 3.62
CA ALA A 94 2.62 -0.19 5.03
C ALA A 94 4.12 0.11 5.23
N ASN A 95 4.98 -0.51 4.44
CA ASN A 95 6.42 -0.25 4.50
C ASN A 95 6.78 1.15 3.99
N LEU A 96 6.16 1.59 2.88
CA LEU A 96 6.39 2.94 2.34
C LEU A 96 5.89 4.04 3.28
N SER A 97 4.87 3.78 4.12
CA SER A 97 4.31 4.74 5.07
C SER A 97 5.19 4.97 6.32
N VAL A 98 6.22 4.18 6.53
CA VAL A 98 7.13 4.33 7.70
C VAL A 98 7.96 5.61 7.60
N SER A 99 8.38 5.99 6.40
CA SER A 99 9.17 7.21 6.19
C SER A 99 8.28 8.45 6.26
N THR A 100 8.66 9.42 7.09
CA THR A 100 7.95 10.72 7.21
C THR A 100 7.92 11.48 5.90
N ASP A 101 8.98 11.44 5.11
CA ASP A 101 9.04 12.09 3.80
C ASP A 101 8.05 11.48 2.81
N ASN A 102 7.81 10.17 2.93
CA ASN A 102 6.83 9.48 2.11
C ASN A 102 5.39 9.72 2.55
N GLN A 103 5.11 9.98 3.82
CA GLN A 103 3.74 10.10 4.35
C GLN A 103 2.92 11.17 3.61
N ILE A 104 3.51 12.34 3.37
CA ILE A 104 2.88 13.43 2.63
C ILE A 104 2.71 13.05 1.16
N GLN A 105 3.71 12.45 0.57
CA GLN A 105 3.67 12.00 -0.83
C GLN A 105 2.62 10.91 -1.07
N LEU A 106 2.54 9.93 -0.16
CA LEU A 106 1.54 8.87 -0.17
C LEU A 106 0.12 9.45 -0.13
N ALA A 107 -0.15 10.38 0.80
CA ALA A 107 -1.46 11.01 0.91
C ALA A 107 -1.83 11.78 -0.37
N ARG A 108 -0.93 12.62 -0.89
CA ARG A 108 -1.14 13.40 -2.12
C ARG A 108 -1.38 12.57 -3.38
N GLN A 109 -0.85 11.35 -3.41
CA GLN A 109 -0.98 10.43 -4.56
C GLN A 109 -2.11 9.40 -4.39
N GLY A 110 -3.05 9.60 -3.45
CA GLY A 110 -4.21 8.73 -3.25
C GLY A 110 -3.94 7.50 -2.37
N GLY A 111 -2.80 7.45 -1.68
CA GLY A 111 -2.45 6.33 -0.79
C GLY A 111 -3.44 6.16 0.36
N VAL A 112 -4.00 7.26 0.90
CA VAL A 112 -5.03 7.20 1.96
C VAL A 112 -6.29 6.51 1.44
N GLU A 113 -6.79 6.90 0.26
CA GLU A 113 -7.96 6.27 -0.36
C GLU A 113 -7.75 4.77 -0.59
N MET A 114 -6.57 4.38 -1.12
CA MET A 114 -6.22 2.97 -1.29
C MET A 114 -6.30 2.21 0.02
N LEU A 115 -5.76 2.76 1.11
CA LEU A 115 -5.72 2.11 2.41
C LEU A 115 -7.10 2.02 3.05
N VAL A 116 -7.92 3.08 2.97
CA VAL A 116 -9.29 3.07 3.49
C VAL A 116 -10.13 2.00 2.79
N THR A 117 -9.99 1.84 1.47
CA THR A 117 -10.70 0.78 0.71
C THR A 117 -10.25 -0.64 1.07
N LEU A 118 -9.06 -0.82 1.64
CA LEU A 118 -8.55 -2.12 2.08
C LEU A 118 -8.97 -2.51 3.50
N LEU A 119 -9.44 -1.58 4.34
CA LEU A 119 -9.85 -1.87 5.72
C LEU A 119 -10.96 -2.93 5.82
N PRO A 120 -12.03 -2.90 5.00
CA PRO A 120 -13.09 -3.91 5.06
C PRO A 120 -12.75 -5.23 4.34
N ASN A 121 -11.49 -5.46 4.00
CA ASN A 121 -11.07 -6.69 3.31
C ASN A 121 -11.33 -7.92 4.18
N LYS A 122 -11.66 -9.06 3.55
CA LYS A 122 -11.88 -10.34 4.26
C LYS A 122 -10.58 -10.97 4.76
N ASN A 123 -9.44 -10.59 4.20
CA ASN A 123 -8.14 -11.09 4.61
C ASN A 123 -7.57 -10.22 5.74
N VAL A 124 -7.42 -10.82 6.92
CA VAL A 124 -6.93 -10.15 8.13
C VAL A 124 -5.51 -9.57 7.98
N HIS A 125 -4.68 -10.17 7.13
CA HIS A 125 -3.36 -9.62 6.84
C HIS A 125 -3.44 -8.32 6.04
N VAL A 126 -4.41 -8.20 5.12
CA VAL A 126 -4.69 -6.96 4.38
C VAL A 126 -5.20 -5.89 5.33
N GLN A 127 -6.20 -6.24 6.18
CA GLN A 127 -6.73 -5.33 7.20
C GLN A 127 -5.62 -4.77 8.10
N ARG A 128 -4.79 -5.66 8.63
CA ARG A 128 -3.67 -5.30 9.49
C ARG A 128 -2.70 -4.33 8.79
N GLN A 129 -2.29 -4.62 7.57
CA GLN A 129 -1.34 -3.77 6.86
C GLN A 129 -1.95 -2.40 6.51
N ALA A 130 -3.24 -2.37 6.15
CA ALA A 130 -3.95 -1.13 5.88
C ALA A 130 -4.07 -0.26 7.14
N ALA A 131 -4.49 -0.85 8.26
CA ALA A 131 -4.59 -0.15 9.55
C ALA A 131 -3.21 0.38 10.01
N LYS A 132 -2.15 -0.45 9.92
CA LYS A 132 -0.77 -0.05 10.22
C LYS A 132 -0.31 1.15 9.39
N ALA A 133 -0.57 1.12 8.08
CA ALA A 133 -0.20 2.21 7.20
C ALA A 133 -0.95 3.50 7.54
N LEU A 134 -2.26 3.40 7.85
CA LEU A 134 -3.05 4.55 8.30
C LEU A 134 -2.59 5.08 9.66
N ALA A 135 -2.16 4.21 10.58
CA ALA A 135 -1.55 4.64 11.83
C ALA A 135 -0.27 5.47 11.58
N ASN A 136 0.58 5.03 10.65
CA ASN A 136 1.79 5.77 10.28
C ASN A 136 1.44 7.11 9.61
N LEU A 137 0.49 7.13 8.66
CA LEU A 137 0.06 8.36 7.97
C LEU A 137 -0.63 9.33 8.93
N GLY A 138 -1.42 8.82 9.88
CA GLY A 138 -2.16 9.59 10.87
C GLY A 138 -1.29 10.32 11.91
N VAL A 139 0.02 10.19 11.89
CA VAL A 139 0.93 11.04 12.67
C VAL A 139 0.94 12.49 12.11
N ASN A 140 0.82 12.65 10.81
CA ASN A 140 0.78 13.95 10.15
C ASN A 140 -0.61 14.60 10.27
N VAL A 141 -0.65 15.90 10.61
CA VAL A 141 -1.91 16.65 10.86
C VAL A 141 -2.82 16.70 9.64
N GLU A 142 -2.26 16.98 8.45
CA GLU A 142 -3.05 17.04 7.21
C GLU A 142 -3.63 15.66 6.85
N ASN A 143 -2.86 14.60 7.08
CA ASN A 143 -3.31 13.23 6.80
C ASN A 143 -4.44 12.78 7.75
N LYS A 144 -4.46 13.24 9.01
CA LYS A 144 -5.55 12.93 9.96
C LYS A 144 -6.90 13.38 9.40
N ILE A 145 -6.95 14.61 8.91
CA ILE A 145 -8.15 15.18 8.30
C ILE A 145 -8.53 14.38 7.06
N THR A 146 -7.58 14.13 6.17
CA THR A 146 -7.82 13.37 4.93
C THR A 146 -8.34 11.96 5.21
N ILE A 147 -7.80 11.27 6.22
CA ILE A 147 -8.26 9.92 6.60
C ILE A 147 -9.72 9.96 7.08
N ALA A 148 -10.09 10.95 7.89
CA ALA A 148 -11.46 11.12 8.37
C ALA A 148 -12.43 11.48 7.23
N GLU A 149 -12.08 12.46 6.39
CA GLU A 149 -12.89 12.89 5.23
C GLU A 149 -13.14 11.74 4.24
N LEU A 150 -12.18 10.85 4.05
CA LEU A 150 -12.31 9.66 3.20
C LEU A 150 -13.03 8.49 3.91
N GLY A 151 -13.58 8.72 5.10
CA GLY A 151 -14.38 7.74 5.82
C GLY A 151 -13.57 6.61 6.46
N GLY A 152 -12.31 6.86 6.85
CA GLY A 152 -11.43 5.87 7.45
C GLY A 152 -11.79 5.50 8.90
N ILE A 153 -12.49 6.39 9.65
CA ILE A 153 -12.80 6.18 11.07
C ILE A 153 -13.75 4.99 11.28
N PRO A 154 -14.94 4.90 10.64
CA PRO A 154 -15.87 3.80 10.89
C PRO A 154 -15.28 2.40 10.65
N PRO A 155 -14.58 2.13 9.53
CA PRO A 155 -13.98 0.81 9.35
C PRO A 155 -12.83 0.53 10.32
N LEU A 156 -12.07 1.53 10.80
CA LEU A 156 -11.08 1.33 11.87
C LEU A 156 -11.74 0.96 13.20
N ILE A 157 -12.87 1.58 13.54
CA ILE A 157 -13.66 1.21 14.73
C ILE A 157 -14.14 -0.26 14.61
N ALA A 158 -14.64 -0.67 13.45
CA ALA A 158 -15.07 -2.06 13.24
C ALA A 158 -13.91 -3.05 13.41
N LEU A 159 -12.67 -2.66 13.10
CA LEU A 159 -11.50 -3.52 13.27
C LEU A 159 -11.06 -3.71 14.74
N ILE A 160 -11.52 -2.87 15.67
CA ILE A 160 -11.30 -3.10 17.12
C ILE A 160 -11.98 -4.39 17.58
N GLU A 161 -13.08 -4.79 16.94
CA GLU A 161 -13.82 -6.02 17.24
C GLU A 161 -13.30 -7.26 16.50
N SER A 162 -12.17 -7.13 15.77
CA SER A 162 -11.55 -8.26 15.05
C SER A 162 -11.19 -9.39 16.03
N SER A 163 -11.33 -10.64 15.60
CA SER A 163 -10.80 -11.80 16.35
C SER A 163 -9.26 -11.85 16.40
N GLU A 164 -8.61 -11.07 15.56
CA GLU A 164 -7.16 -11.04 15.40
C GLU A 164 -6.53 -9.88 16.18
N GLU A 165 -5.87 -10.18 17.29
CA GLU A 165 -5.24 -9.18 18.18
C GLU A 165 -4.33 -8.19 17.44
N ASN A 166 -3.54 -8.68 16.48
CA ASN A 166 -2.67 -7.82 15.68
C ASN A 166 -3.44 -6.81 14.81
N VAL A 167 -4.67 -7.11 14.40
CA VAL A 167 -5.53 -6.17 13.67
C VAL A 167 -6.07 -5.12 14.63
N GLN A 168 -6.54 -5.55 15.83
CA GLN A 168 -7.02 -4.65 16.87
C GLN A 168 -5.93 -3.62 17.27
N ILE A 169 -4.69 -4.09 17.51
CA ILE A 169 -3.56 -3.23 17.89
C ILE A 169 -3.34 -2.12 16.86
N GLU A 170 -3.29 -2.47 15.57
CA GLU A 170 -3.03 -1.48 14.51
C GLU A 170 -4.22 -0.52 14.32
N ALA A 171 -5.47 -1.02 14.47
CA ALA A 171 -6.67 -0.19 14.42
C ALA A 171 -6.71 0.82 15.58
N VAL A 172 -6.43 0.37 16.81
CA VAL A 172 -6.34 1.25 17.98
C VAL A 172 -5.23 2.29 17.81
N ALA A 173 -4.06 1.89 17.30
CA ALA A 173 -2.96 2.82 17.04
C ALA A 173 -3.35 3.89 16.00
N ALA A 174 -4.06 3.51 14.94
CA ALA A 174 -4.56 4.44 13.95
C ALA A 174 -5.56 5.43 14.57
N LEU A 175 -6.58 4.92 15.29
CA LEU A 175 -7.59 5.75 15.94
C LEU A 175 -6.99 6.69 17.01
N ALA A 176 -6.03 6.21 17.79
CA ALA A 176 -5.33 7.05 18.77
C ALA A 176 -4.60 8.22 18.11
N ASN A 177 -3.94 7.98 16.96
CA ASN A 177 -3.31 9.06 16.21
C ASN A 177 -4.35 10.05 15.64
N LEU A 178 -5.50 9.55 15.15
CA LEU A 178 -6.57 10.38 14.59
C LEU A 178 -7.26 11.23 15.66
N ALA A 179 -7.48 10.68 16.86
CA ALA A 179 -8.18 11.34 17.96
C ALA A 179 -7.44 12.58 18.52
N VAL A 180 -6.17 12.78 18.21
CA VAL A 180 -5.43 14.02 18.57
C VAL A 180 -5.96 15.27 17.80
N ASN A 181 -6.80 15.08 16.78
CA ASN A 181 -7.50 16.16 16.10
C ASN A 181 -8.92 16.32 16.69
N ASP A 182 -9.29 17.54 17.14
CA ASP A 182 -10.54 17.81 17.85
C ASP A 182 -11.81 17.37 17.09
N GLU A 183 -11.82 17.56 15.77
CA GLU A 183 -12.98 17.15 14.94
C GLU A 183 -13.08 15.62 14.83
N ASN A 184 -11.94 14.93 14.78
CA ASN A 184 -11.90 13.47 14.75
C ASN A 184 -12.19 12.85 16.12
N GLU A 185 -11.86 13.53 17.23
CA GLU A 185 -12.17 13.08 18.58
C GLU A 185 -13.69 12.89 18.76
N VAL A 186 -14.49 13.83 18.29
CA VAL A 186 -15.95 13.74 18.31
C VAL A 186 -16.44 12.53 17.51
N ALA A 187 -15.93 12.35 16.29
CA ALA A 187 -16.35 11.25 15.40
C ALA A 187 -15.93 9.85 15.90
N ILE A 188 -14.91 9.76 16.75
CA ILE A 188 -14.46 8.49 17.35
C ILE A 188 -15.24 8.17 18.63
N GLY A 189 -15.70 9.21 19.35
CA GLY A 189 -16.43 9.06 20.63
C GLY A 189 -17.94 8.81 20.48
N GLU A 190 -18.51 8.96 19.30
CA GLU A 190 -19.91 8.64 18.98
C GLU A 190 -20.08 7.14 18.63
#